data_b6327485dee8927a195cc6249f1c340e
#
_entry.id   b6327485dee8927a195cc6249f1c340e
#
_cell.length_a   1.000
_cell.length_b   1.000
_cell.length_c   1.000
_cell.angle_alpha   90.00
_cell.angle_beta   90.00
_cell.angle_gamma   90.00
#
_symmetry.space_group_name_H-M   'P 1'
#
loop_
_entity.id
_entity.type
_entity.pdbx_description
1 polymer ?
#
loop_
_entity_poly.entity_id
_entity_poly.type
_entity_poly.pdbx_seq_one_letter_code
_entity_poly.pdbx_strand_id
1 'polypeptide(L)'
;MKSFFRIKQVVNLFICLIVVSSLAITKHHELFGYSLKSEQKAETASNDTLRMFGNGRAEINTSVLASNIMGYGGKVPLKIVIRNGVVENIIALKNDETKEFFDNASTLFEKWKGKTIDKAMDMKVDAVTGATFSSKAIIGNMHQGLLYAKAHLATEESENGSSSLSPSENNSSSLFSLRNIIGIAVVLMAAILPLFIKNRRYHFCQLILNVIVLGFWCGTCLSYTFLLGFAAHGMEISSSIIAIVMLVTAFIYPLFGKKSHYCTHVCPYGSLQQIAGRCVKYKLKMRPVSIKRLDKLRKIIWALLMICIWGGVWSEWTDFEPFSAFIFHSASWIVIVIALLFIAISFIITRPYCRFVCPMGTLLKFAQTSIVK
;
A
#
# COMPACT_ATOMS: atom_id res chain seq x y z
N MET A 1 27.94 -23.14 15.38
CA MET A 1 26.72 -22.58 16.03
C MET A 1 26.15 -21.35 15.35
N LYS A 2 26.90 -20.29 15.01
CA LYS A 2 26.39 -19.09 14.31
C LYS A 2 25.84 -19.36 12.90
N SER A 3 26.44 -20.28 12.13
CA SER A 3 25.97 -20.66 10.78
C SER A 3 24.63 -21.38 10.82
N PHE A 4 24.44 -22.34 11.71
CA PHE A 4 23.19 -23.09 11.88
C PHE A 4 22.01 -22.19 12.33
N PHE A 5 22.29 -21.15 13.13
CA PHE A 5 21.29 -20.16 13.53
C PHE A 5 20.82 -19.30 12.35
N ARG A 6 21.74 -18.93 11.43
CA ARG A 6 21.39 -18.18 10.20
C ARG A 6 20.52 -19.01 9.26
N ILE A 7 20.83 -20.31 9.08
CA ILE A 7 20.02 -21.20 8.23
C ILE A 7 18.59 -21.29 8.75
N LYS A 8 18.40 -21.47 10.05
CA LYS A 8 17.06 -21.50 10.66
C LYS A 8 16.27 -20.18 10.45
N GLN A 9 16.93 -19.02 10.50
CA GLN A 9 16.30 -17.73 10.23
C GLN A 9 15.89 -17.60 8.76
N VAL A 10 16.73 -18.07 7.84
CA VAL A 10 16.42 -18.07 6.40
C VAL A 10 15.20 -18.94 6.12
N VAL A 11 15.14 -20.14 6.71
CA VAL A 11 13.97 -21.04 6.58
C VAL A 11 12.70 -20.37 7.10
N ASN A 12 12.73 -19.70 8.25
CA ASN A 12 11.58 -18.98 8.77
C ASN A 12 11.14 -17.81 7.86
N LEU A 13 12.10 -17.11 7.25
CA LEU A 13 11.82 -16.08 6.28
C LEU A 13 11.08 -16.67 5.07
N PHE A 14 11.53 -17.80 4.54
CA PHE A 14 10.84 -18.51 3.45
C PHE A 14 9.43 -18.94 3.84
N ILE A 15 9.23 -19.46 5.04
CA ILE A 15 7.89 -19.81 5.54
C ILE A 15 6.99 -18.57 5.59
N CYS A 16 7.48 -17.45 6.12
CA CYS A 16 6.73 -16.19 6.12
C CYS A 16 6.37 -15.73 4.71
N LEU A 17 7.29 -15.86 3.75
CA LEU A 17 7.07 -15.51 2.35
C LEU A 17 5.99 -16.40 1.71
N ILE A 18 6.04 -17.71 1.95
CA ILE A 18 5.03 -18.67 1.47
C ILE A 18 3.65 -18.33 2.07
N VAL A 19 3.58 -18.03 3.36
CA VAL A 19 2.31 -17.64 4.02
C VAL A 19 1.74 -16.37 3.42
N VAL A 20 2.56 -15.33 3.21
CA VAL A 20 2.12 -14.07 2.60
C VAL A 20 1.66 -14.27 1.16
N SER A 21 2.42 -15.04 0.36
CA SER A 21 2.04 -15.38 -1.02
C SER A 21 0.72 -16.16 -1.08
N SER A 22 0.53 -17.14 -0.20
CA SER A 22 -0.71 -17.92 -0.10
C SER A 22 -1.90 -17.03 0.26
N LEU A 23 -1.74 -16.08 1.19
CA LEU A 23 -2.79 -15.13 1.57
C LEU A 23 -3.10 -14.14 0.43
N ALA A 24 -2.08 -13.69 -0.30
CA ALA A 24 -2.24 -12.84 -1.48
C ALA A 24 -3.05 -13.55 -2.58
N ILE A 25 -2.73 -14.82 -2.85
CA ILE A 25 -3.49 -15.66 -3.80
C ILE A 25 -4.96 -15.78 -3.37
N THR A 26 -5.23 -16.01 -2.08
CA THR A 26 -6.59 -16.18 -1.60
C THR A 26 -7.39 -14.89 -1.67
N LYS A 27 -6.78 -13.75 -1.34
CA LYS A 27 -7.46 -12.44 -1.34
C LYS A 27 -7.65 -11.87 -2.75
N HIS A 28 -6.61 -11.95 -3.61
CA HIS A 28 -6.59 -11.27 -4.90
C HIS A 28 -6.68 -12.21 -6.10
N HIS A 29 -6.54 -13.53 -5.91
CA HIS A 29 -6.46 -14.55 -6.96
C HIS A 29 -5.33 -14.33 -7.99
N GLU A 30 -4.34 -13.51 -7.63
CA GLU A 30 -3.16 -13.19 -8.42
C GLU A 30 -1.90 -13.38 -7.58
N LEU A 31 -0.77 -13.69 -8.23
CA LEU A 31 0.55 -13.76 -7.62
C LEU A 31 1.58 -13.10 -8.54
N PHE A 32 2.23 -12.04 -8.05
CA PHE A 32 3.19 -11.22 -8.81
C PHE A 32 2.66 -10.78 -10.18
N GLY A 33 1.36 -10.47 -10.28
CA GLY A 33 0.71 -10.03 -11.51
C GLY A 33 0.22 -11.16 -12.41
N TYR A 34 0.49 -12.43 -12.06
CA TYR A 34 -0.05 -13.57 -12.79
C TYR A 34 -1.39 -14.01 -12.21
N SER A 35 -2.45 -13.98 -13.00
CA SER A 35 -3.77 -14.48 -12.62
C SER A 35 -3.78 -16.01 -12.55
N LEU A 36 -4.21 -16.56 -11.40
CA LEU A 36 -4.28 -18.01 -11.17
C LEU A 36 -5.67 -18.59 -11.46
N LYS A 37 -6.67 -17.75 -11.75
CA LYS A 37 -7.97 -18.22 -12.25
C LYS A 37 -7.84 -18.55 -13.71
N SER A 38 -8.09 -19.81 -14.06
CA SER A 38 -8.25 -20.25 -15.46
C SER A 38 -9.33 -19.41 -16.16
N GLU A 39 -9.09 -19.05 -17.41
CA GLU A 39 -9.82 -18.13 -18.28
C GLU A 39 -11.31 -18.44 -18.51
N GLN A 40 -11.88 -19.48 -17.91
CA GLN A 40 -13.27 -19.92 -18.14
C GLN A 40 -14.38 -18.97 -17.68
N LYS A 41 -14.05 -17.86 -16.99
CA LYS A 41 -15.03 -16.80 -16.65
C LYS A 41 -14.63 -15.41 -17.19
N ALA A 42 -13.49 -15.31 -17.84
CA ALA A 42 -13.01 -14.08 -18.47
C ALA A 42 -13.61 -13.86 -19.88
N GLU A 43 -14.09 -14.93 -20.55
CA GLU A 43 -14.61 -14.83 -21.91
C GLU A 43 -15.92 -14.02 -22.04
N THR A 44 -16.68 -13.85 -20.98
CA THR A 44 -17.88 -12.98 -21.00
C THR A 44 -17.62 -11.53 -20.61
N ALA A 45 -16.43 -11.21 -20.06
CA ALA A 45 -16.09 -9.84 -19.64
C ALA A 45 -15.01 -9.19 -20.52
N SER A 46 -14.29 -9.96 -21.34
CA SER A 46 -13.10 -9.50 -22.04
C SER A 46 -13.31 -8.99 -23.47
N ASN A 47 -14.49 -9.19 -24.06
CA ASN A 47 -14.74 -8.73 -25.42
C ASN A 47 -15.36 -7.34 -25.55
N ASP A 48 -15.49 -6.58 -24.47
CA ASP A 48 -16.18 -5.31 -24.49
C ASP A 48 -15.35 -4.17 -23.89
N THR A 49 -14.15 -3.99 -24.45
CA THR A 49 -13.33 -2.80 -24.13
C THR A 49 -14.01 -1.52 -24.58
N LEU A 50 -14.74 -1.57 -25.71
CA LEU A 50 -15.53 -0.49 -26.27
C LEU A 50 -16.90 -1.02 -26.64
N ARG A 51 -17.95 -0.47 -26.01
CA ARG A 51 -19.36 -0.66 -26.41
C ARG A 51 -19.90 0.61 -27.00
N MET A 52 -20.30 0.55 -28.26
CA MET A 52 -21.02 1.65 -28.88
C MET A 52 -22.51 1.43 -28.75
N PHE A 53 -23.21 2.47 -28.33
CA PHE A 53 -24.67 2.51 -28.27
C PHE A 53 -25.18 3.48 -29.33
N GLY A 54 -26.35 3.22 -29.88
CA GLY A 54 -27.04 4.24 -30.69
C GLY A 54 -27.07 5.59 -29.97
N ASN A 55 -27.15 6.69 -30.69
CA ASN A 55 -27.14 8.09 -30.19
C ASN A 55 -25.76 8.63 -29.74
N GLY A 56 -24.66 8.20 -30.37
CA GLY A 56 -23.33 8.76 -30.11
C GLY A 56 -22.79 8.51 -28.68
N ARG A 57 -23.32 7.50 -27.99
CA ARG A 57 -22.85 7.07 -26.66
C ARG A 57 -21.90 5.88 -26.81
N ALA A 58 -20.75 5.99 -26.18
CA ALA A 58 -19.75 4.93 -26.08
C ALA A 58 -19.38 4.65 -24.62
N GLU A 59 -19.19 3.41 -24.25
CA GLU A 59 -18.68 2.99 -22.95
C GLU A 59 -17.33 2.30 -23.14
N ILE A 60 -16.32 2.73 -22.39
CA ILE A 60 -14.97 2.17 -22.42
C ILE A 60 -14.65 1.54 -21.07
N ASN A 61 -14.29 0.27 -21.11
CA ASN A 61 -13.85 -0.49 -19.95
C ASN A 61 -12.32 -0.53 -19.89
N THR A 62 -11.71 0.03 -18.84
CA THR A 62 -10.25 0.09 -18.70
C THR A 62 -9.63 -1.15 -18.07
N SER A 63 -10.40 -2.17 -17.72
CA SER A 63 -9.90 -3.38 -17.02
C SER A 63 -8.73 -4.06 -17.74
N VAL A 64 -8.76 -4.09 -19.07
CA VAL A 64 -7.70 -4.66 -19.92
C VAL A 64 -6.67 -3.59 -20.28
N LEU A 65 -7.13 -2.38 -20.64
CA LEU A 65 -6.29 -1.29 -21.14
C LEU A 65 -5.26 -0.81 -20.09
N ALA A 66 -5.63 -0.83 -18.83
CA ALA A 66 -4.83 -0.33 -17.73
C ALA A 66 -4.53 -1.44 -16.70
N SER A 67 -4.40 -2.67 -17.15
CA SER A 67 -4.16 -3.84 -16.28
C SER A 67 -2.86 -3.78 -15.47
N ASN A 68 -1.89 -2.99 -15.92
CA ASN A 68 -0.61 -2.73 -15.26
C ASN A 68 -0.64 -1.55 -14.28
N ILE A 69 -1.74 -0.79 -14.23
CA ILE A 69 -1.85 0.38 -13.36
C ILE A 69 -2.45 -0.03 -12.01
N MET A 70 -1.66 0.15 -10.95
CA MET A 70 -2.00 -0.28 -9.60
C MET A 70 -2.23 0.91 -8.67
N GLY A 71 -3.23 0.78 -7.80
CA GLY A 71 -3.47 1.67 -6.68
C GLY A 71 -2.78 1.18 -5.40
N TYR A 72 -3.35 1.51 -4.25
CA TYR A 72 -2.83 1.10 -2.94
C TYR A 72 -3.19 -0.36 -2.61
N GLY A 73 -4.43 -0.76 -2.85
CA GLY A 73 -4.94 -2.10 -2.58
C GLY A 73 -4.89 -3.03 -3.79
N GLY A 74 -4.85 -2.50 -5.01
CA GLY A 74 -4.86 -3.30 -6.24
C GLY A 74 -5.20 -2.50 -7.50
N LYS A 75 -5.74 -3.20 -8.50
CA LYS A 75 -6.21 -2.57 -9.75
C LYS A 75 -7.44 -1.72 -9.52
N VAL A 76 -7.55 -0.61 -10.24
CA VAL A 76 -8.67 0.34 -10.16
C VAL A 76 -9.33 0.49 -11.53
N PRO A 77 -10.00 -0.55 -12.06
CA PRO A 77 -10.63 -0.46 -13.36
C PRO A 77 -11.80 0.52 -13.35
N LEU A 78 -11.94 1.27 -14.44
CA LEU A 78 -12.97 2.26 -14.63
C LEU A 78 -13.82 1.93 -15.86
N LYS A 79 -15.08 2.34 -15.83
CA LYS A 79 -15.95 2.44 -17.00
C LYS A 79 -16.15 3.92 -17.31
N ILE A 80 -15.67 4.37 -18.47
CA ILE A 80 -15.78 5.74 -18.94
C ILE A 80 -16.93 5.81 -19.93
N VAL A 81 -17.91 6.64 -19.64
CA VAL A 81 -19.06 6.87 -20.52
C VAL A 81 -18.84 8.17 -21.27
N ILE A 82 -18.80 8.07 -22.61
CA ILE A 82 -18.59 9.20 -23.51
C ILE A 82 -19.83 9.37 -24.36
N ARG A 83 -20.30 10.61 -24.52
CA ARG A 83 -21.40 10.97 -25.40
C ARG A 83 -20.99 12.14 -26.30
N ASN A 84 -21.08 11.95 -27.62
CA ASN A 84 -20.71 12.96 -28.62
C ASN A 84 -19.32 13.57 -28.34
N GLY A 85 -18.31 12.73 -28.04
CA GLY A 85 -16.94 13.16 -27.76
C GLY A 85 -16.72 13.86 -26.40
N VAL A 86 -17.74 13.87 -25.52
CA VAL A 86 -17.67 14.47 -24.17
C VAL A 86 -17.79 13.38 -23.11
N VAL A 87 -16.98 13.42 -22.08
CA VAL A 87 -17.06 12.53 -20.92
C VAL A 87 -18.34 12.82 -20.14
N GLU A 88 -19.32 11.92 -20.24
CA GLU A 88 -20.62 12.04 -19.57
C GLU A 88 -20.54 11.59 -18.12
N ASN A 89 -19.93 10.42 -17.89
CA ASN A 89 -19.82 9.84 -16.56
C ASN A 89 -18.63 8.90 -16.46
N ILE A 90 -18.14 8.69 -15.22
CA ILE A 90 -17.08 7.75 -14.89
C ILE A 90 -17.58 6.88 -13.76
N ILE A 91 -17.52 5.57 -13.93
CA ILE A 91 -18.00 4.59 -12.97
C ILE A 91 -16.84 3.69 -12.60
N ALA A 92 -16.55 3.60 -11.30
CA ALA A 92 -15.59 2.61 -10.82
C ALA A 92 -16.18 1.21 -10.91
N LEU A 93 -15.39 0.29 -11.44
CA LEU A 93 -15.70 -1.13 -11.41
C LEU A 93 -15.22 -1.73 -10.07
N LYS A 94 -15.50 -3.03 -9.85
CA LYS A 94 -15.05 -3.71 -8.65
C LYS A 94 -13.52 -3.60 -8.53
N ASN A 95 -13.07 -3.08 -7.40
CA ASN A 95 -11.66 -2.91 -7.08
C ASN A 95 -11.38 -3.35 -5.63
N ASP A 96 -10.10 -3.54 -5.30
CA ASP A 96 -9.64 -3.98 -3.98
C ASP A 96 -9.01 -2.83 -3.18
N GLU A 97 -9.33 -1.57 -3.54
CA GLU A 97 -8.86 -0.39 -2.82
C GLU A 97 -9.48 -0.30 -1.43
N THR A 98 -8.73 0.27 -0.50
CA THR A 98 -9.28 0.69 0.80
C THR A 98 -10.35 1.75 0.57
N LYS A 99 -11.56 1.49 1.04
CA LYS A 99 -12.75 2.29 0.73
C LYS A 99 -12.54 3.78 0.96
N GLU A 100 -11.99 4.17 2.10
CA GLU A 100 -11.77 5.56 2.46
C GLU A 100 -10.78 6.27 1.51
N PHE A 101 -9.72 5.57 1.08
CA PHE A 101 -8.77 6.13 0.12
C PHE A 101 -9.38 6.25 -1.26
N PHE A 102 -10.18 5.26 -1.65
CA PHE A 102 -10.86 5.27 -2.92
C PHE A 102 -11.95 6.36 -2.99
N ASP A 103 -12.77 6.49 -1.95
CA ASP A 103 -13.82 7.51 -1.86
C ASP A 103 -13.24 8.92 -2.01
N ASN A 104 -12.10 9.20 -1.35
CA ASN A 104 -11.39 10.47 -1.52
C ASN A 104 -10.80 10.63 -2.93
N ALA A 105 -10.21 9.61 -3.51
CA ALA A 105 -9.65 9.66 -4.86
C ALA A 105 -10.73 9.78 -5.93
N SER A 106 -11.93 9.23 -5.72
CA SER A 106 -13.06 9.28 -6.66
C SER A 106 -13.60 10.68 -6.88
N THR A 107 -13.31 11.62 -5.98
CA THR A 107 -13.63 13.06 -6.18
C THR A 107 -12.99 13.63 -7.45
N LEU A 108 -11.92 12.98 -7.95
CA LEU A 108 -11.30 13.36 -9.22
C LEU A 108 -12.21 13.14 -10.42
N PHE A 109 -13.21 12.26 -10.35
CA PHE A 109 -14.13 12.01 -11.47
C PHE A 109 -14.85 13.27 -11.93
N GLU A 110 -15.20 14.14 -11.00
CA GLU A 110 -15.88 15.40 -11.30
C GLU A 110 -15.04 16.36 -12.17
N LYS A 111 -13.71 16.23 -12.13
CA LYS A 111 -12.80 17.07 -12.93
C LYS A 111 -12.92 16.79 -14.43
N TRP A 112 -13.20 15.55 -14.81
CA TRP A 112 -13.31 15.12 -16.21
C TRP A 112 -14.72 15.17 -16.76
N LYS A 113 -15.75 15.12 -15.91
CA LYS A 113 -17.15 15.21 -16.36
C LYS A 113 -17.40 16.50 -17.14
N GLY A 114 -18.10 16.38 -18.27
CA GLY A 114 -18.43 17.49 -19.16
C GLY A 114 -17.25 18.03 -19.98
N LYS A 115 -16.07 17.37 -19.96
CA LYS A 115 -14.93 17.75 -20.78
C LYS A 115 -14.91 16.93 -22.08
N THR A 116 -14.46 17.55 -23.16
CA THR A 116 -14.17 16.81 -24.41
C THR A 116 -12.95 15.91 -24.21
N ILE A 117 -12.86 14.83 -25.00
CA ILE A 117 -11.76 13.87 -24.92
C ILE A 117 -10.40 14.58 -24.93
N ASP A 118 -10.17 15.51 -25.86
CA ASP A 118 -8.89 16.22 -25.98
C ASP A 118 -8.59 17.07 -24.72
N LYS A 119 -9.56 17.86 -24.25
CA LYS A 119 -9.40 18.65 -23.03
C LYS A 119 -9.17 17.78 -21.80
N ALA A 120 -9.86 16.64 -21.72
CA ALA A 120 -9.70 15.68 -20.62
C ALA A 120 -8.32 15.01 -20.61
N MET A 121 -7.71 14.78 -21.78
CA MET A 121 -6.37 14.25 -21.93
C MET A 121 -5.29 15.25 -21.57
N ASP A 122 -5.42 16.51 -22.04
CA ASP A 122 -4.41 17.55 -21.81
C ASP A 122 -4.43 18.12 -20.40
N MET A 123 -5.47 17.81 -19.64
CA MET A 123 -5.67 18.34 -18.30
C MET A 123 -4.69 17.67 -17.30
N LYS A 124 -3.82 18.50 -16.69
CA LYS A 124 -2.99 18.04 -15.55
C LYS A 124 -3.87 17.93 -14.31
N VAL A 125 -4.05 16.70 -13.84
CA VAL A 125 -4.82 16.40 -12.63
C VAL A 125 -3.84 15.95 -11.55
N ASP A 126 -3.80 16.71 -10.45
CA ASP A 126 -2.97 16.35 -9.29
C ASP A 126 -3.67 15.30 -8.44
N ALA A 127 -2.87 14.40 -7.87
CA ALA A 127 -3.36 13.39 -6.94
C ALA A 127 -3.90 14.04 -5.66
N VAL A 128 -4.99 13.48 -5.14
CA VAL A 128 -5.58 13.90 -3.86
C VAL A 128 -4.62 13.59 -2.72
N THR A 129 -4.36 14.58 -1.89
CA THR A 129 -3.53 14.42 -0.70
C THR A 129 -4.11 13.35 0.21
N GLY A 130 -3.29 12.37 0.57
CA GLY A 130 -3.73 11.25 1.40
C GLY A 130 -4.23 10.03 0.63
N ALA A 131 -4.64 10.17 -0.64
CA ALA A 131 -5.04 9.07 -1.51
C ALA A 131 -4.18 8.99 -2.77
N THR A 132 -2.89 9.26 -2.66
CA THR A 132 -1.97 9.44 -3.79
C THR A 132 -1.89 8.22 -4.70
N PHE A 133 -1.85 7.01 -4.15
CA PHE A 133 -1.77 5.78 -4.94
C PHE A 133 -3.07 5.53 -5.70
N SER A 134 -4.20 5.56 -5.02
CA SER A 134 -5.52 5.40 -5.63
C SER A 134 -5.80 6.50 -6.66
N SER A 135 -5.40 7.75 -6.38
CA SER A 135 -5.51 8.87 -7.33
C SER A 135 -4.67 8.64 -8.59
N LYS A 136 -3.42 8.20 -8.45
CA LYS A 136 -2.56 7.89 -9.60
C LYS A 136 -3.14 6.75 -10.44
N ALA A 137 -3.72 5.74 -9.79
CA ALA A 137 -4.38 4.66 -10.50
C ALA A 137 -5.60 5.15 -11.29
N ILE A 138 -6.43 6.02 -10.70
CA ILE A 138 -7.56 6.66 -11.39
C ILE A 138 -7.07 7.49 -12.59
N ILE A 139 -6.07 8.36 -12.38
CA ILE A 139 -5.53 9.22 -13.42
C ILE A 139 -4.96 8.39 -14.59
N GLY A 140 -4.20 7.35 -14.26
CA GLY A 140 -3.63 6.46 -15.27
C GLY A 140 -4.70 5.68 -16.05
N ASN A 141 -5.72 5.15 -15.37
CA ASN A 141 -6.86 4.49 -16.03
C ASN A 141 -7.64 5.44 -16.93
N MET A 142 -7.89 6.67 -16.49
CA MET A 142 -8.52 7.71 -17.31
C MET A 142 -7.69 8.03 -18.55
N HIS A 143 -6.38 8.21 -18.39
CA HIS A 143 -5.50 8.50 -19.52
C HIS A 143 -5.49 7.38 -20.57
N GLN A 144 -5.38 6.12 -20.15
CA GLN A 144 -5.42 4.96 -21.06
C GLN A 144 -6.78 4.82 -21.74
N GLY A 145 -7.87 5.00 -20.98
CA GLY A 145 -9.22 4.93 -21.53
C GLY A 145 -9.51 6.04 -22.52
N LEU A 146 -9.06 7.28 -22.24
CA LEU A 146 -9.24 8.42 -23.16
C LEU A 146 -8.36 8.30 -24.41
N LEU A 147 -7.12 7.78 -24.29
CA LEU A 147 -6.28 7.44 -25.43
C LEU A 147 -6.97 6.44 -26.35
N TYR A 148 -7.51 5.39 -25.78
CA TYR A 148 -8.26 4.38 -26.51
C TYR A 148 -9.52 4.95 -27.17
N ALA A 149 -10.24 5.82 -26.45
CA ALA A 149 -11.40 6.55 -26.97
C ALA A 149 -11.03 7.37 -28.20
N LYS A 150 -9.97 8.16 -28.11
CA LYS A 150 -9.49 9.00 -29.21
C LYS A 150 -9.13 8.18 -30.44
N ALA A 151 -8.44 7.06 -30.25
CA ALA A 151 -8.02 6.20 -31.34
C ALA A 151 -9.21 5.53 -32.08
N HIS A 152 -10.30 5.19 -31.39
CA HIS A 152 -11.39 4.40 -31.94
C HIS A 152 -12.66 5.21 -32.24
N LEU A 153 -12.88 6.35 -31.59
CA LEU A 153 -14.03 7.22 -31.85
C LEU A 153 -13.73 8.31 -32.89
N ALA A 154 -12.42 8.63 -33.12
CA ALA A 154 -12.01 9.55 -34.19
C ALA A 154 -11.97 8.90 -35.57
N THR A 155 -12.15 7.56 -35.68
CA THR A 155 -12.01 6.82 -36.94
C THR A 155 -13.26 6.91 -37.85
N GLU A 156 -14.35 7.54 -37.39
CA GLU A 156 -15.53 7.76 -38.26
C GLU A 156 -15.40 8.98 -39.18
N GLU A 157 -14.35 9.82 -39.07
CA GLU A 157 -14.16 10.99 -39.93
C GLU A 157 -12.96 10.95 -40.88
N SER A 158 -12.12 9.91 -40.87
CA SER A 158 -10.99 9.84 -41.82
C SER A 158 -10.45 8.42 -41.99
N GLU A 159 -10.79 7.72 -43.04
CA GLU A 159 -9.97 6.66 -43.59
C GLU A 159 -8.66 7.27 -44.12
N ASN A 160 -7.56 7.01 -43.49
CA ASN A 160 -6.20 6.78 -44.00
C ASN A 160 -5.13 7.19 -42.95
N GLY A 161 -4.38 6.21 -42.52
CA GLY A 161 -3.14 6.45 -41.80
C GLY A 161 -2.83 5.43 -40.71
N SER A 162 -2.27 4.27 -41.15
CA SER A 162 -1.56 3.35 -40.24
C SER A 162 -0.45 4.10 -39.53
N SER A 163 -0.57 4.26 -38.24
CA SER A 163 0.55 4.60 -37.37
C SER A 163 0.43 3.75 -36.14
N SER A 164 1.28 2.74 -36.07
CA SER A 164 1.60 2.00 -34.86
C SER A 164 2.13 2.96 -33.80
N LEU A 165 1.27 3.38 -32.88
CA LEU A 165 1.68 4.12 -31.68
C LEU A 165 2.10 3.12 -30.62
N SER A 166 3.40 2.90 -30.52
CA SER A 166 4.06 2.35 -29.37
C SER A 166 3.72 3.17 -28.11
N PRO A 167 3.54 2.53 -26.95
CA PRO A 167 3.28 3.24 -25.72
C PRO A 167 4.49 4.13 -25.40
N SER A 168 4.26 5.44 -25.41
CA SER A 168 5.26 6.42 -24.99
C SER A 168 5.62 6.19 -23.53
N GLU A 169 6.82 5.68 -23.30
CA GLU A 169 7.49 5.64 -22.02
C GLU A 169 7.79 7.06 -21.54
N ASN A 170 6.86 7.69 -20.86
CA ASN A 170 7.09 8.92 -20.11
C ASN A 170 6.99 8.72 -18.61
N ASN A 171 7.58 7.62 -18.09
CA ASN A 171 7.64 7.33 -16.65
C ASN A 171 9.02 7.50 -16.00
N SER A 172 9.97 8.12 -16.66
CA SER A 172 11.33 8.29 -16.11
C SER A 172 11.49 9.45 -15.11
N SER A 173 10.49 10.30 -14.94
CA SER A 173 10.60 11.48 -14.06
C SER A 173 10.16 11.30 -12.60
N SER A 174 9.55 10.16 -12.24
CA SER A 174 8.97 9.99 -10.89
C SER A 174 9.94 9.41 -9.86
N LEU A 175 11.00 8.71 -10.27
CA LEU A 175 12.02 8.17 -9.35
C LEU A 175 12.80 9.28 -8.65
N PHE A 176 13.11 10.37 -9.35
CA PHE A 176 13.86 11.51 -8.85
C PHE A 176 13.00 12.61 -8.22
N SER A 177 11.73 12.31 -7.88
CA SER A 177 10.94 13.27 -7.12
C SER A 177 11.64 13.60 -5.80
N LEU A 178 11.74 14.88 -5.46
CA LEU A 178 12.35 15.39 -4.22
C LEU A 178 11.80 14.65 -2.98
N ARG A 179 10.50 14.33 -2.99
CA ARG A 179 9.83 13.55 -1.95
C ARG A 179 10.44 12.15 -1.79
N ASN A 180 10.71 11.45 -2.90
CA ASN A 180 11.29 10.11 -2.87
C ASN A 180 12.74 10.16 -2.35
N ILE A 181 13.52 11.10 -2.81
CA ILE A 181 14.94 11.26 -2.41
C ILE A 181 15.02 11.51 -0.90
N ILE A 182 14.26 12.47 -0.37
CA ILE A 182 14.23 12.78 1.06
C ILE A 182 13.70 11.61 1.87
N GLY A 183 12.62 10.95 1.42
CA GLY A 183 12.07 9.77 2.08
C GLY A 183 13.08 8.64 2.20
N ILE A 184 13.76 8.29 1.12
CA ILE A 184 14.83 7.26 1.10
C ILE A 184 15.99 7.66 2.03
N ALA A 185 16.43 8.90 1.97
CA ALA A 185 17.51 9.39 2.82
C ALA A 185 17.16 9.24 4.31
N VAL A 186 15.93 9.59 4.70
CA VAL A 186 15.46 9.44 6.09
C VAL A 186 15.37 7.97 6.50
N VAL A 187 14.86 7.07 5.62
CA VAL A 187 14.82 5.62 5.91
C VAL A 187 16.24 5.07 6.10
N LEU A 188 17.17 5.42 5.22
CA LEU A 188 18.56 4.97 5.31
C LEU A 188 19.25 5.52 6.57
N MET A 189 19.04 6.79 6.90
CA MET A 189 19.53 7.35 8.16
C MET A 189 18.96 6.60 9.37
N ALA A 190 17.66 6.34 9.39
CA ALA A 190 17.00 5.61 10.48
C ALA A 190 17.45 4.16 10.58
N ALA A 191 17.83 3.54 9.46
CA ALA A 191 18.28 2.18 9.39
C ALA A 191 19.76 2.03 9.81
N ILE A 192 20.64 2.87 9.29
CA ILE A 192 22.09 2.70 9.37
C ILE A 192 22.69 3.41 10.60
N LEU A 193 22.38 4.69 10.82
CA LEU A 193 23.05 5.48 11.85
C LEU A 193 22.85 4.97 13.30
N PRO A 194 21.72 4.38 13.71
CA PRO A 194 21.58 3.81 15.05
C PRO A 194 22.51 2.60 15.32
N LEU A 195 23.15 2.04 14.29
CA LEU A 195 24.17 0.99 14.46
C LEU A 195 25.48 1.56 15.00
N PHE A 196 25.81 2.78 14.60
CA PHE A 196 27.07 3.46 14.92
C PHE A 196 26.92 4.47 16.06
N ILE A 197 25.82 5.24 16.04
CA ILE A 197 25.57 6.34 16.98
C ILE A 197 24.59 5.90 18.05
N LYS A 198 25.08 5.70 19.29
CA LYS A 198 24.26 5.33 20.45
C LYS A 198 23.84 6.56 21.29
N ASN A 199 23.76 7.75 20.69
CA ASN A 199 23.40 8.97 21.41
C ASN A 199 21.88 9.09 21.58
N ARG A 200 21.42 9.37 22.84
CA ARG A 200 20.00 9.54 23.15
C ARG A 200 19.35 10.74 22.45
N ARG A 201 20.10 11.84 22.28
CA ARG A 201 19.60 13.05 21.59
C ARG A 201 19.39 12.79 20.11
N TYR A 202 20.39 12.18 19.45
CA TYR A 202 20.28 11.75 18.06
C TYR A 202 19.07 10.85 17.83
N HIS A 203 18.91 9.82 18.66
CA HIS A 203 17.76 8.91 18.55
C HIS A 203 16.42 9.63 18.70
N PHE A 204 16.32 10.65 19.55
CA PHE A 204 15.09 11.44 19.71
C PHE A 204 14.79 12.27 18.46
N CYS A 205 15.79 12.99 17.92
CA CYS A 205 15.64 13.74 16.68
C CYS A 205 15.24 12.84 15.51
N GLN A 206 15.84 11.64 15.41
CA GLN A 206 15.50 10.67 14.39
C GLN A 206 14.04 10.19 14.48
N LEU A 207 13.52 9.96 15.70
CA LEU A 207 12.11 9.59 15.88
C LEU A 207 11.17 10.70 15.41
N ILE A 208 11.48 11.97 15.70
CA ILE A 208 10.70 13.12 15.22
C ILE A 208 10.74 13.19 13.70
N LEU A 209 11.93 13.05 13.12
CA LEU A 209 12.11 13.08 11.66
C LEU A 209 11.30 11.96 10.97
N ASN A 210 11.30 10.74 11.52
CA ASN A 210 10.51 9.65 11.00
C ASN A 210 9.00 9.96 11.02
N VAL A 211 8.50 10.55 12.10
CA VAL A 211 7.08 10.89 12.22
C VAL A 211 6.71 11.96 11.20
N ILE A 212 7.50 13.04 11.09
CA ILE A 212 7.19 14.17 10.20
C ILE A 212 7.35 13.75 8.73
N VAL A 213 8.51 13.20 8.36
CA VAL A 213 8.83 12.93 6.95
C VAL A 213 8.14 11.65 6.47
N LEU A 214 8.33 10.53 7.15
CA LEU A 214 7.80 9.24 6.68
C LEU A 214 6.31 9.10 7.00
N GLY A 215 5.86 9.58 8.18
CA GLY A 215 4.46 9.54 8.58
C GLY A 215 3.61 10.55 7.82
N PHE A 216 3.79 11.85 8.10
CA PHE A 216 2.89 12.88 7.59
C PHE A 216 3.19 13.32 6.15
N TRP A 217 4.46 13.50 5.80
CA TRP A 217 4.78 14.01 4.46
C TRP A 217 4.74 12.92 3.39
N CYS A 218 5.42 11.79 3.61
CA CYS A 218 5.41 10.67 2.66
C CYS A 218 4.17 9.77 2.80
N GLY A 219 3.53 9.72 3.98
CA GLY A 219 2.41 8.84 4.25
C GLY A 219 2.75 7.36 4.05
N THR A 220 4.02 6.98 4.19
CA THR A 220 4.51 5.65 3.86
C THR A 220 4.74 4.84 5.12
N CYS A 221 3.95 3.79 5.28
CA CYS A 221 4.09 2.81 6.37
C CYS A 221 4.04 1.40 5.80
N LEU A 222 4.73 0.48 6.44
CA LEU A 222 4.64 -0.93 6.11
C LEU A 222 3.37 -1.51 6.75
N SER A 223 2.28 -1.55 5.98
CA SER A 223 1.00 -2.13 6.36
C SER A 223 0.88 -3.58 5.87
N TYR A 224 -0.07 -4.33 6.43
CA TYR A 224 -0.37 -5.68 5.95
C TYR A 224 -1.03 -5.65 4.58
N THR A 225 -1.95 -4.69 4.36
CA THR A 225 -2.58 -4.42 3.05
C THR A 225 -1.55 -4.18 1.96
N PHE A 226 -0.57 -3.30 2.24
CA PHE A 226 0.52 -3.04 1.31
C PHE A 226 1.33 -4.31 0.98
N LEU A 227 1.63 -5.14 1.99
CA LEU A 227 2.40 -6.37 1.80
C LEU A 227 1.63 -7.40 0.95
N LEU A 228 0.32 -7.54 1.16
CA LEU A 228 -0.53 -8.43 0.38
C LEU A 228 -0.71 -7.94 -1.07
N GLY A 229 -0.96 -6.64 -1.26
CA GLY A 229 -1.04 -6.02 -2.59
C GLY A 229 0.25 -6.19 -3.38
N PHE A 230 1.40 -5.99 -2.73
CA PHE A 230 2.71 -6.26 -3.33
C PHE A 230 2.88 -7.72 -3.77
N ALA A 231 2.52 -8.66 -2.92
CA ALA A 231 2.67 -10.09 -3.23
C ALA A 231 1.69 -10.54 -4.33
N ALA A 232 0.51 -9.92 -4.44
CA ALA A 232 -0.49 -10.25 -5.44
C ALA A 232 -0.16 -9.67 -6.83
N HIS A 233 0.07 -8.38 -6.88
CA HIS A 233 0.12 -7.63 -8.15
C HIS A 233 1.53 -7.24 -8.57
N GLY A 234 2.53 -7.43 -7.70
CA GLY A 234 3.86 -6.86 -7.90
C GLY A 234 3.94 -5.39 -7.48
N MET A 235 5.03 -4.72 -7.83
CA MET A 235 5.26 -3.33 -7.43
C MET A 235 5.65 -2.46 -8.61
N GLU A 236 5.01 -1.31 -8.72
CA GLU A 236 5.55 -0.20 -9.49
C GLU A 236 6.69 0.44 -8.69
N ILE A 237 7.94 0.19 -9.13
CA ILE A 237 9.17 0.62 -8.42
C ILE A 237 9.18 2.13 -8.22
N SER A 238 8.71 2.87 -9.20
CA SER A 238 8.73 4.33 -9.25
C SER A 238 7.92 5.00 -8.12
N SER A 239 6.74 4.48 -7.83
CA SER A 239 5.83 5.04 -6.81
C SER A 239 6.07 4.49 -5.40
N SER A 240 6.61 3.28 -5.30
CA SER A 240 6.71 2.54 -4.03
C SER A 240 8.12 2.41 -3.48
N ILE A 241 9.10 3.12 -4.03
CA ILE A 241 10.52 2.94 -3.70
C ILE A 241 10.82 3.12 -2.20
N ILE A 242 10.18 4.06 -1.51
CA ILE A 242 10.36 4.27 -0.07
C ILE A 242 9.89 3.04 0.70
N ALA A 243 8.73 2.48 0.34
CA ALA A 243 8.17 1.30 0.99
C ALA A 243 9.03 0.04 0.72
N ILE A 244 9.62 -0.07 -0.48
CA ILE A 244 10.58 -1.15 -0.81
C ILE A 244 11.79 -1.07 0.10
N VAL A 245 12.40 0.10 0.25
CA VAL A 245 13.57 0.29 1.12
C VAL A 245 13.21 -0.03 2.57
N MET A 246 12.00 0.37 3.04
CA MET A 246 11.50 -0.01 4.36
C MET A 246 11.34 -1.51 4.51
N LEU A 247 10.79 -2.20 3.49
CA LEU A 247 10.59 -3.65 3.48
C LEU A 247 11.94 -4.37 3.56
N VAL A 248 12.90 -3.97 2.74
CA VAL A 248 14.26 -4.50 2.72
C VAL A 248 14.91 -4.34 4.10
N THR A 249 14.83 -3.16 4.71
CA THR A 249 15.36 -2.92 6.05
C THR A 249 14.66 -3.78 7.11
N ALA A 250 13.34 -3.97 7.03
CA ALA A 250 12.57 -4.75 7.97
C ALA A 250 13.00 -6.23 8.02
N PHE A 251 13.37 -6.81 6.87
CA PHE A 251 13.75 -8.22 6.76
C PHE A 251 15.25 -8.48 6.81
N ILE A 252 16.10 -7.54 6.38
CA ILE A 252 17.56 -7.72 6.41
C ILE A 252 18.12 -7.64 7.83
N TYR A 253 17.73 -6.67 8.65
CA TYR A 253 18.30 -6.47 9.99
C TYR A 253 18.15 -7.67 10.95
N PRO A 254 17.04 -8.40 10.95
CA PRO A 254 16.92 -9.64 11.71
C PRO A 254 17.97 -10.69 11.38
N LEU A 255 18.37 -10.79 10.10
CA LEU A 255 19.42 -11.76 9.66
C LEU A 255 20.79 -11.45 10.30
N PHE A 256 21.03 -10.18 10.63
CA PHE A 256 22.24 -9.74 11.35
C PHE A 256 22.06 -9.74 12.88
N GLY A 257 21.00 -10.35 13.41
CA GLY A 257 20.74 -10.47 14.85
C GLY A 257 20.14 -9.21 15.51
N LYS A 258 19.79 -8.19 14.74
CA LYS A 258 19.16 -6.96 15.24
C LYS A 258 17.64 -7.11 15.27
N LYS A 259 17.14 -7.75 16.33
CA LYS A 259 15.70 -7.99 16.50
C LYS A 259 14.91 -6.68 16.63
N SER A 260 13.75 -6.62 15.94
CA SER A 260 12.82 -5.48 16.00
C SER A 260 13.42 -4.12 15.63
N HIS A 261 14.50 -4.09 14.82
CA HIS A 261 15.18 -2.85 14.44
C HIS A 261 14.22 -1.91 13.68
N TYR A 262 13.49 -2.43 12.68
CA TYR A 262 12.49 -1.67 11.92
C TYR A 262 11.46 -0.98 12.84
N CYS A 263 10.80 -1.74 13.73
CA CYS A 263 9.77 -1.19 14.62
C CYS A 263 10.31 -0.18 15.64
N THR A 264 11.63 -0.20 15.90
CA THR A 264 12.26 0.67 16.90
C THR A 264 12.83 1.96 16.28
N HIS A 265 13.35 1.88 15.06
CA HIS A 265 14.13 2.97 14.48
C HIS A 265 13.54 3.54 13.18
N VAL A 266 12.77 2.77 12.41
CA VAL A 266 12.29 3.16 11.08
C VAL A 266 10.79 3.45 11.07
N CYS A 267 9.97 2.56 11.68
CA CYS A 267 8.50 2.68 11.63
C CYS A 267 8.00 4.01 12.21
N PRO A 268 7.24 4.83 11.45
CA PRO A 268 6.74 6.14 11.92
C PRO A 268 5.81 6.00 13.13
N TYR A 269 4.89 5.04 13.11
CA TYR A 269 3.96 4.81 14.22
C TYR A 269 4.66 4.29 15.47
N GLY A 270 5.67 3.42 15.30
CA GLY A 270 6.55 2.99 16.38
C GLY A 270 7.34 4.15 16.99
N SER A 271 7.78 5.10 16.15
CA SER A 271 8.47 6.32 16.56
C SER A 271 7.54 7.24 17.36
N LEU A 272 6.31 7.45 16.90
CA LEU A 272 5.30 8.26 17.59
C LEU A 272 4.97 7.71 18.98
N GLN A 273 4.78 6.39 19.10
CA GLN A 273 4.56 5.75 20.41
C GLN A 273 5.77 5.88 21.35
N GLN A 274 7.01 5.89 20.80
CA GLN A 274 8.20 6.12 21.63
C GLN A 274 8.32 7.55 22.11
N ILE A 275 7.97 8.53 21.26
CA ILE A 275 7.93 9.95 21.64
C ILE A 275 6.91 10.15 22.76
N ALA A 276 5.66 9.71 22.56
CA ALA A 276 4.62 9.76 23.58
C ALA A 276 5.08 9.08 24.88
N GLY A 277 5.71 7.92 24.74
CA GLY A 277 6.27 7.21 25.88
C GLY A 277 7.36 7.97 26.64
N ARG A 278 8.08 8.92 26.05
CA ARG A 278 9.11 9.71 26.74
C ARG A 278 8.55 10.91 27.50
N CYS A 279 7.35 11.36 27.18
CA CYS A 279 6.72 12.51 27.86
C CYS A 279 6.43 12.24 29.33
N VAL A 280 6.20 10.98 29.72
CA VAL A 280 5.90 10.61 31.09
C VAL A 280 7.01 9.77 31.68
N LYS A 281 7.54 10.19 32.82
CA LYS A 281 8.61 9.47 33.56
C LYS A 281 8.11 8.17 34.19
N TYR A 282 6.85 8.15 34.63
CA TYR A 282 6.25 6.99 35.28
C TYR A 282 5.87 5.92 34.24
N LYS A 283 6.50 4.75 34.31
CA LYS A 283 6.22 3.60 33.47
C LYS A 283 5.75 2.43 34.29
N LEU A 284 4.65 1.81 33.87
CA LEU A 284 4.16 0.57 34.47
C LEU A 284 5.17 -0.56 34.17
N LYS A 285 5.82 -1.06 35.22
CA LYS A 285 6.64 -2.27 35.12
C LYS A 285 5.72 -3.49 35.08
N MET A 286 5.47 -4.00 33.87
CA MET A 286 4.64 -5.19 33.70
C MET A 286 5.37 -6.44 34.21
N ARG A 287 4.63 -7.30 34.91
CA ARG A 287 5.15 -8.59 35.37
C ARG A 287 5.55 -9.47 34.18
N PRO A 288 6.64 -10.26 34.26
CA PRO A 288 7.08 -11.13 33.15
C PRO A 288 6.00 -12.10 32.69
N VAL A 289 5.15 -12.56 33.60
CA VAL A 289 4.02 -13.45 33.29
C VAL A 289 2.98 -12.76 32.40
N SER A 290 2.64 -11.49 32.71
CA SER A 290 1.69 -10.70 31.90
C SER A 290 2.24 -10.46 30.49
N ILE A 291 3.53 -10.18 30.36
CA ILE A 291 4.18 -10.01 29.05
C ILE A 291 4.09 -11.30 28.22
N LYS A 292 4.33 -12.47 28.82
CA LYS A 292 4.22 -13.78 28.14
C LYS A 292 2.77 -14.06 27.71
N ARG A 293 1.78 -13.74 28.57
CA ARG A 293 0.35 -13.90 28.22
C ARG A 293 -0.06 -13.01 27.05
N LEU A 294 0.33 -11.74 27.06
CA LEU A 294 0.06 -10.80 25.97
C LEU A 294 0.76 -11.20 24.65
N ASP A 295 1.99 -11.73 24.72
CA ASP A 295 2.68 -12.24 23.54
C ASP A 295 2.00 -13.48 22.96
N LYS A 296 1.45 -14.36 23.82
CA LYS A 296 0.63 -15.52 23.39
C LYS A 296 -0.67 -15.05 22.76
N LEU A 297 -1.37 -14.11 23.40
CA LEU A 297 -2.62 -13.52 22.89
C LEU A 297 -2.40 -12.89 21.50
N ARG A 298 -1.33 -12.13 21.33
CA ARG A 298 -0.98 -11.53 20.03
C ARG A 298 -0.80 -12.57 18.93
N LYS A 299 -0.14 -13.70 19.22
CA LYS A 299 0.03 -14.80 18.25
C LYS A 299 -1.30 -15.45 17.88
N ILE A 300 -2.19 -15.61 18.86
CA ILE A 300 -3.54 -16.16 18.64
C ILE A 300 -4.36 -15.20 17.77
N ILE A 301 -4.38 -13.90 18.10
CA ILE A 301 -5.08 -12.89 17.29
C ILE A 301 -4.53 -12.89 15.87
N TRP A 302 -3.20 -12.89 15.70
CA TRP A 302 -2.59 -12.92 14.37
C TRP A 302 -2.98 -14.17 13.59
N ALA A 303 -2.94 -15.36 14.21
CA ALA A 303 -3.35 -16.61 13.56
C ALA A 303 -4.83 -16.58 13.14
N LEU A 304 -5.70 -16.05 14.00
CA LEU A 304 -7.13 -15.91 13.71
C LEU A 304 -7.36 -14.96 12.54
N LEU A 305 -6.68 -13.81 12.51
CA LEU A 305 -6.75 -12.87 11.40
C LEU A 305 -6.27 -13.49 10.07
N MET A 306 -5.21 -14.33 10.10
CA MET A 306 -4.74 -15.05 8.91
C MET A 306 -5.77 -16.08 8.43
N ILE A 307 -6.40 -16.80 9.35
CA ILE A 307 -7.49 -17.75 9.02
C ILE A 307 -8.68 -17.01 8.40
N CYS A 308 -9.05 -15.83 8.92
CA CYS A 308 -10.13 -15.02 8.35
C CYS A 308 -9.84 -14.62 6.89
N ILE A 309 -8.60 -14.18 6.59
CA ILE A 309 -8.22 -13.89 5.19
C ILE A 309 -8.30 -15.16 4.34
N TRP A 310 -7.80 -16.28 4.85
CA TRP A 310 -7.81 -17.56 4.11
C TRP A 310 -9.22 -18.08 3.84
N GLY A 311 -10.13 -17.86 4.80
CA GLY A 311 -11.55 -18.21 4.65
C GLY A 311 -12.35 -17.21 3.82
N GLY A 312 -11.77 -16.10 3.37
CA GLY A 312 -12.48 -15.01 2.69
C GLY A 312 -13.50 -14.28 3.57
N VAL A 313 -13.46 -14.51 4.90
CA VAL A 313 -14.35 -13.91 5.87
C VAL A 313 -13.64 -12.71 6.50
N TRP A 314 -14.32 -11.54 6.49
CA TRP A 314 -13.84 -10.32 7.14
C TRP A 314 -12.37 -9.93 6.76
N SER A 315 -12.08 -9.93 5.46
CA SER A 315 -10.76 -9.48 4.95
C SER A 315 -10.52 -7.97 5.16
N GLU A 316 -11.58 -7.20 5.39
CA GLU A 316 -11.56 -5.74 5.58
C GLU A 316 -10.83 -5.27 6.87
N TRP A 317 -10.51 -6.18 7.80
CA TRP A 317 -9.75 -5.80 9.00
C TRP A 317 -8.39 -5.17 8.68
N THR A 318 -7.82 -5.47 7.51
CA THR A 318 -6.57 -4.88 7.05
C THR A 318 -6.66 -3.37 6.88
N ASP A 319 -7.86 -2.83 6.70
CA ASP A 319 -8.11 -1.40 6.51
C ASP A 319 -8.13 -0.64 7.85
N PHE A 320 -8.35 -1.37 8.96
CA PHE A 320 -8.35 -0.79 10.32
C PHE A 320 -6.94 -0.69 10.94
N GLU A 321 -5.88 -0.76 10.17
CA GLU A 321 -4.53 -0.57 10.69
C GLU A 321 -4.27 0.90 11.05
N PRO A 322 -3.75 1.21 12.28
CA PRO A 322 -3.51 2.58 12.74
C PRO A 322 -2.49 3.38 11.92
N PHE A 323 -1.84 2.74 10.96
CA PHE A 323 -0.87 3.39 10.07
C PHE A 323 -1.53 4.39 9.13
N SER A 324 -2.76 4.13 8.69
CA SER A 324 -3.54 5.04 7.85
C SER A 324 -3.92 6.34 8.56
N ALA A 325 -3.90 6.37 9.90
CA ALA A 325 -4.14 7.59 10.67
C ALA A 325 -3.14 8.74 10.41
N PHE A 326 -1.96 8.46 9.83
CA PHE A 326 -1.04 9.51 9.37
C PHE A 326 -1.60 10.32 8.18
N ILE A 327 -2.58 9.77 7.50
CA ILE A 327 -3.23 10.38 6.34
C ILE A 327 -4.64 10.82 6.78
N PHE A 328 -4.74 11.92 7.52
CA PHE A 328 -5.99 12.38 8.17
C PHE A 328 -7.18 12.52 7.21
N HIS A 329 -6.93 12.96 5.97
CA HIS A 329 -8.00 13.20 5.00
C HIS A 329 -8.65 11.91 4.48
N SER A 330 -7.93 10.79 4.57
CA SER A 330 -8.39 9.50 4.03
C SER A 330 -8.58 8.44 5.11
N ALA A 331 -8.26 8.75 6.36
CA ALA A 331 -8.40 7.81 7.46
C ALA A 331 -9.83 7.80 8.00
N SER A 332 -10.39 6.61 8.18
CA SER A 332 -11.64 6.42 8.89
C SER A 332 -11.56 6.99 10.32
N TRP A 333 -12.63 7.60 10.79
CA TRP A 333 -12.75 8.10 12.17
C TRP A 333 -12.38 7.02 13.20
N ILE A 334 -12.80 5.78 12.97
CA ILE A 334 -12.52 4.64 13.86
C ILE A 334 -11.01 4.41 13.96
N VAL A 335 -10.30 4.45 12.84
CA VAL A 335 -8.84 4.25 12.78
C VAL A 335 -8.11 5.35 13.53
N ILE A 336 -8.56 6.61 13.40
CA ILE A 336 -7.99 7.74 14.12
C ILE A 336 -8.16 7.56 15.63
N VAL A 337 -9.36 7.16 16.08
CA VAL A 337 -9.64 6.90 17.49
C VAL A 337 -8.77 5.76 18.04
N ILE A 338 -8.64 4.66 17.30
CA ILE A 338 -7.78 3.54 17.67
C ILE A 338 -6.31 3.98 17.77
N ALA A 339 -5.84 4.75 16.79
CA ALA A 339 -4.47 5.27 16.78
C ALA A 339 -4.19 6.15 18.00
N LEU A 340 -5.10 7.09 18.32
CA LEU A 340 -4.99 7.98 19.46
C LEU A 340 -5.06 7.22 20.78
N LEU A 341 -5.92 6.21 20.90
CA LEU A 341 -6.02 5.35 22.07
C LEU A 341 -4.68 4.65 22.37
N PHE A 342 -4.03 4.06 21.36
CA PHE A 342 -2.73 3.41 21.54
C PHE A 342 -1.61 4.39 21.82
N ILE A 343 -1.69 5.63 21.31
CA ILE A 343 -0.76 6.71 21.69
C ILE A 343 -0.97 7.09 23.15
N ALA A 344 -2.21 7.23 23.62
CA ALA A 344 -2.53 7.51 25.03
C ALA A 344 -2.02 6.39 25.96
N ILE A 345 -2.23 5.13 25.60
CA ILE A 345 -1.69 3.99 26.36
C ILE A 345 -0.15 4.01 26.37
N SER A 346 0.49 4.58 25.33
CA SER A 346 1.96 4.68 25.24
C SER A 346 2.59 5.58 26.29
N PHE A 347 1.83 6.47 26.92
CA PHE A 347 2.31 7.23 28.09
C PHE A 347 2.63 6.33 29.27
N ILE A 348 1.90 5.23 29.45
CA ILE A 348 2.02 4.30 30.57
C ILE A 348 2.85 3.07 30.18
N ILE A 349 2.61 2.48 29.01
CA ILE A 349 3.25 1.26 28.52
C ILE A 349 4.06 1.59 27.27
N THR A 350 5.32 1.18 27.22
CA THR A 350 6.17 1.44 26.03
C THR A 350 5.71 0.67 24.80
N ARG A 351 5.27 1.38 23.75
CA ARG A 351 4.87 0.85 22.44
C ARG A 351 3.83 -0.28 22.51
N PRO A 352 2.65 -0.03 23.10
CA PRO A 352 1.66 -1.09 23.34
C PRO A 352 1.17 -1.73 22.04
N TYR A 353 0.85 -0.96 21.02
CA TYR A 353 0.40 -1.49 19.73
C TYR A 353 1.47 -2.37 19.07
N CYS A 354 2.69 -1.84 18.86
CA CYS A 354 3.78 -2.58 18.21
C CYS A 354 4.18 -3.87 18.96
N ARG A 355 4.03 -3.91 20.27
CA ARG A 355 4.40 -5.07 21.10
C ARG A 355 3.32 -6.13 21.14
N PHE A 356 2.04 -5.76 21.21
CA PHE A 356 0.97 -6.67 21.61
C PHE A 356 -0.16 -6.82 20.59
N VAL A 357 -0.28 -5.94 19.60
CA VAL A 357 -1.41 -5.95 18.65
C VAL A 357 -0.95 -6.04 17.20
N CYS A 358 0.07 -5.29 16.80
CA CYS A 358 0.48 -5.11 15.40
C CYS A 358 0.67 -6.44 14.66
N PRO A 359 -0.11 -6.72 13.60
CA PRO A 359 0.01 -7.95 12.80
C PRO A 359 1.33 -7.99 12.04
N MET A 360 1.76 -6.87 11.45
CA MET A 360 3.06 -6.74 10.79
C MET A 360 4.23 -6.98 11.75
N GLY A 361 4.14 -6.43 12.98
CA GLY A 361 5.13 -6.69 14.03
C GLY A 361 5.18 -8.16 14.45
N THR A 362 4.08 -8.90 14.33
CA THR A 362 4.03 -10.35 14.60
C THR A 362 4.73 -11.12 13.50
N LEU A 363 4.43 -10.83 12.24
CA LEU A 363 5.09 -11.42 11.07
C LEU A 363 6.62 -11.24 11.15
N LEU A 364 7.09 -10.02 11.41
CA LEU A 364 8.51 -9.72 11.56
C LEU A 364 9.15 -10.49 12.74
N LYS A 365 8.42 -10.68 13.85
CA LYS A 365 8.92 -11.50 14.96
C LYS A 365 9.01 -12.98 14.60
N PHE A 366 8.07 -13.53 13.83
CA PHE A 366 8.17 -14.90 13.34
C PHE A 366 9.38 -15.09 12.43
N ALA A 367 9.62 -14.15 11.51
CA ALA A 367 10.84 -14.18 10.68
C ALA A 367 12.15 -14.14 11.50
N GLN A 368 12.10 -13.60 12.72
CA GLN A 368 13.28 -13.45 13.61
C GLN A 368 13.48 -14.59 14.59
N THR A 369 12.43 -15.37 14.90
CA THR A 369 12.47 -16.44 15.90
C THR A 369 12.70 -17.78 15.21
N SER A 370 13.69 -18.56 15.61
CA SER A 370 13.77 -19.94 15.12
C SER A 370 12.60 -20.74 15.70
N ILE A 371 11.71 -21.23 14.85
CA ILE A 371 10.55 -22.06 15.23
C ILE A 371 11.05 -23.45 15.69
N VAL A 372 12.19 -23.86 15.19
CA VAL A 372 12.79 -25.15 15.54
C VAL A 372 13.72 -24.96 16.74
N LYS A 373 13.31 -25.47 17.91
CA LYS A 373 14.14 -25.65 19.09
C LYS A 373 15.22 -26.71 18.86
#